data_799c70a9f6f6293ba8d7a2e7959831d1
#
_entry.id   799c70a9f6f6293ba8d7a2e7959831d1
#
_cell.length_a   1.000
_cell.length_b   1.000
_cell.length_c   1.000
_cell.angle_alpha   90.00
_cell.angle_beta   90.00
_cell.angle_gamma   90.00
#
_symmetry.space_group_name_H-M   'P 1'
#
loop_
_entity.id
_entity.type
_entity.pdbx_description
1 polymer ?
#
loop_
_entity_poly.entity_id
_entity_poly.type
_entity_poly.pdbx_seq_one_letter_code
_entity_poly.pdbx_strand_id
1 'polypeptide(L)'
;THNSRRSHLSQIWAQTMAYYYQFENVFCYSGGTEATAMFPKVAETLANQGFEILKLSETENPVYAVKFAENEHAVICFSKKYNDDFNPKSAFAAILTCDSADENCPIVYGAEAKIPIKYEDPKKSDGTAEMNETYFNRSLEIAVEMKFVFENLRKS
;
A
#
# COMPACT_ATOMS: atom_id res chain seq x y z
N THR A 1 -2.68 10.87 1.51
CA THR A 1 -2.95 11.71 2.70
C THR A 1 -3.58 10.92 3.84
N HIS A 2 -4.71 10.23 3.61
CA HIS A 2 -5.46 9.55 4.67
C HIS A 2 -5.01 8.11 4.96
N ASN A 3 -4.00 7.59 4.29
CA ASN A 3 -3.60 6.18 4.39
C ASN A 3 -4.83 5.24 4.33
N SER A 4 -5.55 5.30 3.23
CA SER A 4 -6.82 4.61 3.06
C SER A 4 -6.89 3.69 1.83
N ARG A 5 -6.27 4.08 0.72
CA ARG A 5 -6.38 3.36 -0.56
C ARG A 5 -5.03 3.06 -1.21
N ARG A 6 -4.47 4.00 -1.96
CA ARG A 6 -3.24 3.82 -2.78
C ARG A 6 -2.04 3.33 -1.99
N SER A 7 -1.82 3.88 -0.80
CA SER A 7 -0.69 3.51 0.06
C SER A 7 -0.78 2.08 0.56
N HIS A 8 -1.98 1.57 0.86
CA HIS A 8 -2.16 0.16 1.22
C HIS A 8 -1.92 -0.77 0.04
N LEU A 9 -2.46 -0.44 -1.13
CA LEU A 9 -2.18 -1.20 -2.36
C LEU A 9 -0.69 -1.24 -2.65
N SER A 10 0.00 -0.11 -2.50
CA SER A 10 1.45 -0.02 -2.72
C SER A 10 2.24 -0.86 -1.71
N GLN A 11 1.89 -0.80 -0.43
CA GLN A 11 2.51 -1.63 0.62
C GLN A 11 2.39 -3.12 0.30
N ILE A 12 1.17 -3.56 -0.01
CA ILE A 12 0.87 -4.97 -0.23
C ILE A 12 1.55 -5.48 -1.50
N TRP A 13 1.47 -4.78 -2.61
CA TRP A 13 2.11 -5.18 -3.85
C TRP A 13 3.63 -5.09 -3.78
N ALA A 14 4.20 -4.10 -3.11
CA ALA A 14 5.64 -4.02 -2.89
C ALA A 14 6.15 -5.22 -2.08
N GLN A 15 5.47 -5.57 -0.99
CA GLN A 15 5.84 -6.74 -0.19
C GLN A 15 5.71 -8.05 -0.99
N THR A 16 4.66 -8.18 -1.77
CA THR A 16 4.43 -9.34 -2.65
C THR A 16 5.53 -9.47 -3.69
N MET A 17 5.92 -8.38 -4.33
CA MET A 17 6.98 -8.41 -5.35
C MET A 17 8.37 -8.61 -4.74
N ALA A 18 8.62 -8.05 -3.55
CA ALA A 18 9.85 -8.35 -2.81
C ALA A 18 9.99 -9.86 -2.56
N TYR A 19 8.93 -10.51 -2.13
CA TYR A 19 8.92 -11.97 -1.97
C TYR A 19 9.11 -12.70 -3.30
N TYR A 20 8.37 -12.33 -4.33
CA TYR A 20 8.45 -12.97 -5.65
C TYR A 20 9.87 -12.93 -6.23
N TYR A 21 10.57 -11.82 -6.06
CA TYR A 21 11.95 -11.65 -6.51
C TYR A 21 13.00 -12.04 -5.47
N GLN A 22 12.59 -12.70 -4.37
CA GLN A 22 13.46 -13.26 -3.32
C GLN A 22 14.30 -12.22 -2.56
N PHE A 23 13.72 -11.09 -2.23
CA PHE A 23 14.31 -10.11 -1.33
C PHE A 23 13.88 -10.40 0.11
N GLU A 24 14.74 -11.04 0.90
CA GLU A 24 14.42 -11.52 2.25
C GLU A 24 14.40 -10.40 3.32
N ASN A 25 15.11 -9.31 3.10
CA ASN A 25 15.30 -8.22 4.07
C ASN A 25 14.55 -6.94 3.70
N VAL A 26 13.46 -7.05 2.97
CA VAL A 26 12.61 -5.92 2.60
C VAL A 26 11.29 -6.02 3.35
N PHE A 27 10.98 -4.97 4.12
CA PHE A 27 9.74 -4.85 4.88
C PHE A 27 9.00 -3.60 4.44
N CYS A 28 7.76 -3.74 4.02
CA CYS A 28 6.95 -2.67 3.46
C CYS A 28 5.88 -2.22 4.45
N TYR A 29 5.78 -0.91 4.60
CA TYR A 29 4.85 -0.25 5.51
C TYR A 29 4.02 0.77 4.74
N SER A 30 2.95 1.26 5.35
CA SER A 30 2.19 2.38 4.82
C SER A 30 1.94 3.43 5.89
N GLY A 31 1.62 4.63 5.47
CA GLY A 31 1.29 5.73 6.37
C GLY A 31 0.73 6.92 5.60
N GLY A 32 0.16 7.86 6.31
CA GLY A 32 -0.37 9.10 5.77
C GLY A 32 -0.11 10.27 6.70
N THR A 33 -0.71 11.41 6.38
CA THR A 33 -0.71 12.58 7.28
C THR A 33 -1.77 12.44 8.37
N GLU A 34 -2.79 11.62 8.12
CA GLU A 34 -3.88 11.34 9.02
C GLU A 34 -4.13 9.83 9.09
N ALA A 35 -4.69 9.37 10.20
CA ALA A 35 -5.18 8.02 10.38
C ALA A 35 -6.70 8.03 10.25
N THR A 36 -7.23 7.23 9.34
CA THR A 36 -8.67 7.05 9.13
C THR A 36 -9.03 5.57 9.18
N ALA A 37 -9.14 4.92 8.04
CA ALA A 37 -9.29 3.48 7.91
C ALA A 37 -8.85 3.03 6.51
N MET A 38 -8.37 1.80 6.39
CA MET A 38 -8.23 1.17 5.08
C MET A 38 -9.63 1.01 4.49
N PHE A 39 -9.85 1.58 3.31
CA PHE A 39 -11.18 1.56 2.70
C PHE A 39 -11.58 0.12 2.33
N PRO A 40 -12.79 -0.33 2.71
CA PRO A 40 -13.17 -1.75 2.55
C PRO A 40 -13.06 -2.29 1.12
N LYS A 41 -13.25 -1.43 0.12
CA LYS A 41 -13.11 -1.80 -1.29
C LYS A 41 -11.68 -2.22 -1.66
N VAL A 42 -10.66 -1.73 -0.95
CA VAL A 42 -9.27 -2.17 -1.13
C VAL A 42 -9.14 -3.65 -0.74
N ALA A 43 -9.66 -4.03 0.42
CA ALA A 43 -9.64 -5.42 0.87
C ALA A 43 -10.41 -6.34 -0.08
N GLU A 44 -11.60 -5.93 -0.51
CA GLU A 44 -12.42 -6.68 -1.49
C GLU A 44 -11.69 -6.87 -2.82
N THR A 45 -11.08 -5.81 -3.34
CA THR A 45 -10.34 -5.85 -4.60
C THR A 45 -9.17 -6.83 -4.52
N LEU A 46 -8.39 -6.77 -3.44
CA LEU A 46 -7.26 -7.67 -3.23
C LEU A 46 -7.71 -9.13 -3.05
N ALA A 47 -8.81 -9.37 -2.33
CA ALA A 47 -9.37 -10.71 -2.20
C ALA A 47 -9.78 -11.28 -3.57
N ASN A 48 -10.41 -10.47 -4.42
CA ASN A 48 -10.77 -10.87 -5.79
C ASN A 48 -9.54 -11.10 -6.67
N GLN A 49 -8.38 -10.55 -6.31
CA GLN A 49 -7.12 -10.74 -7.01
C GLN A 49 -6.28 -11.90 -6.45
N GLY A 50 -6.80 -12.66 -5.49
CA GLY A 50 -6.20 -13.87 -4.98
C GLY A 50 -5.51 -13.76 -3.63
N PHE A 51 -5.52 -12.58 -2.98
CA PHE A 51 -5.00 -12.45 -1.62
C PHE A 51 -5.98 -13.03 -0.61
N GLU A 52 -5.44 -13.64 0.44
CA GLU A 52 -6.22 -14.02 1.61
C GLU A 52 -6.27 -12.85 2.59
N ILE A 53 -7.45 -12.40 2.94
CA ILE A 53 -7.66 -11.23 3.79
C ILE A 53 -8.38 -11.64 5.08
N LEU A 54 -7.76 -11.34 6.21
CA LEU A 54 -8.37 -11.50 7.53
C LEU A 54 -8.50 -10.15 8.21
N LYS A 55 -9.71 -9.82 8.65
CA LYS A 55 -9.99 -8.67 9.49
C LYS A 55 -9.77 -9.06 10.93
N LEU A 56 -8.77 -8.48 11.58
CA LEU A 56 -8.33 -8.88 12.92
C LEU A 56 -9.02 -8.10 14.05
N SER A 57 -9.67 -6.98 13.75
CA SER A 57 -10.35 -6.15 14.75
C SER A 57 -11.61 -5.53 14.20
N GLU A 58 -12.61 -5.37 15.09
CA GLU A 58 -13.91 -4.76 14.77
C GLU A 58 -13.95 -3.33 15.35
N THR A 59 -13.14 -2.44 14.82
CA THR A 59 -13.07 -1.02 15.20
C THR A 59 -13.35 -0.14 13.99
N GLU A 60 -13.45 1.17 14.19
CA GLU A 60 -13.58 2.14 13.09
C GLU A 60 -12.35 2.19 12.19
N ASN A 61 -11.19 1.77 12.69
CA ASN A 61 -9.95 1.61 11.95
C ASN A 61 -9.45 0.17 12.11
N PRO A 62 -10.04 -0.80 11.40
CA PRO A 62 -9.70 -2.20 11.60
C PRO A 62 -8.30 -2.55 11.09
N VAL A 63 -7.69 -3.51 11.78
CA VAL A 63 -6.44 -4.12 11.37
C VAL A 63 -6.73 -5.30 10.46
N TYR A 64 -6.05 -5.37 9.33
CA TYR A 64 -6.13 -6.47 8.38
C TYR A 64 -4.81 -7.23 8.32
N ALA A 65 -4.90 -8.55 8.24
CA ALA A 65 -3.79 -9.41 7.84
C ALA A 65 -3.99 -9.84 6.39
N VAL A 66 -3.04 -9.52 5.53
CA VAL A 66 -3.11 -9.81 4.09
C VAL A 66 -2.02 -10.81 3.74
N LYS A 67 -2.39 -11.97 3.26
CA LYS A 67 -1.46 -13.03 2.86
C LYS A 67 -1.36 -13.14 1.34
N PHE A 68 -0.13 -13.12 0.84
CA PHE A 68 0.19 -13.32 -0.57
C PHE A 68 0.73 -14.73 -0.86
N ALA A 69 1.12 -15.49 0.17
CA ALA A 69 1.62 -16.84 0.06
C ALA A 69 1.31 -17.66 1.33
N GLU A 70 1.10 -18.95 1.17
CA GLU A 70 0.62 -19.84 2.24
C GLU A 70 1.57 -19.94 3.43
N ASN A 71 2.88 -20.00 3.16
CA ASN A 71 3.91 -20.19 4.18
C ASN A 71 4.65 -18.91 4.55
N GLU A 72 4.12 -17.75 4.20
CA GLU A 72 4.71 -16.46 4.50
C GLU A 72 3.91 -15.70 5.56
N HIS A 73 4.58 -14.78 6.24
CA HIS A 73 3.94 -13.88 7.19
C HIS A 73 2.92 -12.99 6.49
N ALA A 74 1.83 -12.71 7.17
CA ALA A 74 0.85 -11.76 6.68
C ALA A 74 1.41 -10.33 6.70
N VAL A 75 1.01 -9.54 5.70
CA VAL A 75 1.22 -8.10 5.71
C VAL A 75 0.17 -7.47 6.61
N ILE A 76 0.58 -6.75 7.64
CA ILE A 76 -0.33 -6.09 8.58
C ILE A 76 -0.67 -4.70 8.05
N CYS A 77 -1.95 -4.45 7.82
CA CYS A 77 -2.46 -3.23 7.22
C CYS A 77 -3.52 -2.59 8.11
N PHE A 78 -3.28 -1.35 8.47
CA PHE A 78 -4.25 -0.48 9.13
C PHE A 78 -3.88 0.98 8.85
N SER A 79 -4.85 1.86 8.89
CA SER A 79 -4.59 3.28 8.64
C SER A 79 -3.84 3.90 9.82
N LYS A 80 -2.75 4.61 9.53
CA LYS A 80 -1.89 5.24 10.51
C LYS A 80 -1.13 6.43 9.92
N LYS A 81 -0.66 7.28 10.78
CA LYS A 81 0.28 8.32 10.37
C LYS A 81 1.62 7.69 9.96
N TYR A 82 2.35 8.34 9.04
CA TYR A 82 3.63 7.83 8.57
C TYR A 82 4.67 7.66 9.69
N ASN A 83 4.57 8.46 10.77
CA ASN A 83 5.44 8.45 11.93
C ASN A 83 4.88 7.62 13.10
N ASP A 84 3.87 6.78 12.88
CA ASP A 84 3.36 5.84 13.88
C ASP A 84 4.49 4.93 14.39
N ASP A 85 4.38 4.48 15.65
CA ASP A 85 5.40 3.63 16.26
C ASP A 85 5.53 2.25 15.61
N PHE A 86 4.51 1.81 14.90
CA PHE A 86 4.55 0.60 14.08
C PHE A 86 5.51 0.72 12.88
N ASN A 87 5.74 1.93 12.38
CA ASN A 87 6.56 2.19 11.21
C ASN A 87 8.04 2.45 11.58
N PRO A 88 8.98 2.15 10.66
CA PRO A 88 10.38 2.46 10.88
C PRO A 88 10.61 3.98 11.03
N LYS A 89 11.57 4.36 11.86
CA LYS A 89 11.91 5.77 12.11
C LYS A 89 13.11 6.24 11.29
N SER A 90 13.91 5.29 10.74
CA SER A 90 15.10 5.55 9.95
C SER A 90 15.39 4.35 9.02
N ALA A 91 16.38 4.50 8.16
CA ALA A 91 16.85 3.46 7.24
C ALA A 91 15.74 2.93 6.32
N PHE A 92 14.94 3.84 5.74
CA PHE A 92 13.87 3.49 4.81
C PHE A 92 13.79 4.47 3.64
N ALA A 93 13.24 3.99 2.52
CA ALA A 93 12.84 4.83 1.39
C ALA A 93 11.32 5.06 1.46
N ALA A 94 10.90 6.28 1.19
CA ALA A 94 9.48 6.64 1.14
C ALA A 94 8.99 6.75 -0.30
N ILE A 95 8.01 5.93 -0.66
CA ILE A 95 7.29 6.04 -1.92
C ILE A 95 6.08 6.95 -1.69
N LEU A 96 6.04 8.07 -2.39
CA LEU A 96 4.98 9.06 -2.27
C LEU A 96 3.94 8.83 -3.37
N THR A 97 2.77 8.34 -2.98
CA THR A 97 1.70 7.94 -3.91
C THR A 97 0.66 9.02 -4.17
N CYS A 98 0.86 10.21 -3.60
CA CYS A 98 -0.08 11.31 -3.78
C CYS A 98 -0.06 11.86 -5.22
N ASP A 99 -1.22 12.38 -5.63
CA ASP A 99 -1.41 13.06 -6.89
C ASP A 99 -0.66 14.42 -6.91
N SER A 100 -0.29 14.90 -8.10
CA SER A 100 0.42 16.18 -8.27
C SER A 100 -0.41 17.41 -7.89
N ALA A 101 -1.73 17.25 -7.80
CA ALA A 101 -2.63 18.30 -7.35
C ALA A 101 -2.74 18.41 -5.82
N ASP A 102 -2.15 17.45 -5.12
CA ASP A 102 -2.18 17.41 -3.65
C ASP A 102 -0.94 18.12 -3.11
N GLU A 103 -1.08 19.44 -2.92
CA GLU A 103 -0.03 20.30 -2.35
C GLU A 103 0.39 19.88 -0.93
N ASN A 104 -0.30 18.88 -0.36
CA ASN A 104 -0.12 18.38 0.99
C ASN A 104 0.66 17.04 1.03
N CYS A 105 1.46 16.72 0.02
CA CYS A 105 2.37 15.59 0.11
C CYS A 105 3.34 15.81 1.27
N PRO A 106 3.36 14.94 2.28
CA PRO A 106 4.08 15.20 3.52
C PRO A 106 5.58 15.21 3.32
N ILE A 107 6.26 16.00 4.16
CA ILE A 107 7.69 15.81 4.40
C ILE A 107 7.81 14.58 5.28
N VAL A 108 8.35 13.49 4.75
CA VAL A 108 8.56 12.26 5.51
C VAL A 108 9.94 12.30 6.15
N TYR A 109 9.96 12.63 7.44
CA TYR A 109 11.21 12.68 8.20
C TYR A 109 11.78 11.27 8.41
N GLY A 110 13.11 11.16 8.38
CA GLY A 110 13.82 9.89 8.57
C GLY A 110 14.01 9.06 7.30
N ALA A 111 13.35 9.40 6.20
CA ALA A 111 13.54 8.72 4.93
C ALA A 111 14.89 9.09 4.30
N GLU A 112 15.66 8.08 3.89
CA GLU A 112 16.91 8.25 3.14
C GLU A 112 16.67 8.68 1.69
N ALA A 113 15.55 8.26 1.11
CA ALA A 113 15.13 8.62 -0.23
C ALA A 113 13.61 8.84 -0.27
N LYS A 114 13.18 9.77 -1.10
CA LYS A 114 11.78 10.07 -1.38
C LYS A 114 11.54 9.89 -2.87
N ILE A 115 10.67 8.95 -3.21
CA ILE A 115 10.44 8.53 -4.59
C ILE A 115 8.97 8.79 -4.92
N PRO A 116 8.65 9.81 -5.71
CA PRO A 116 7.27 10.06 -6.12
C PRO A 116 6.87 9.04 -7.19
N ILE A 117 5.83 8.26 -6.90
CA ILE A 117 5.15 7.40 -7.85
C ILE A 117 3.67 7.74 -7.75
N LYS A 118 3.22 8.61 -8.64
CA LYS A 118 1.89 9.19 -8.58
C LYS A 118 0.85 8.26 -9.18
N TYR A 119 -0.23 8.04 -8.44
CA TYR A 119 -1.40 7.31 -8.89
C TYR A 119 -2.64 8.17 -8.75
N GLU A 120 -3.53 8.10 -9.73
CA GLU A 120 -4.85 8.72 -9.59
C GLU A 120 -5.63 8.05 -8.47
N ASP A 121 -6.29 8.86 -7.62
CA ASP A 121 -7.06 8.34 -6.50
C ASP A 121 -8.33 7.64 -7.00
N PRO A 122 -8.51 6.34 -6.72
CA PRO A 122 -9.70 5.62 -7.13
C PRO A 122 -10.98 6.11 -6.41
N LYS A 123 -10.84 6.90 -5.37
CA LYS A 123 -11.95 7.49 -4.60
C LYS A 123 -12.98 8.19 -5.49
N LYS A 124 -12.55 8.79 -6.61
CA LYS A 124 -13.46 9.46 -7.56
C LYS A 124 -14.56 8.55 -8.10
N SER A 125 -14.32 7.24 -8.11
CA SER A 125 -15.29 6.24 -8.58
C SER A 125 -16.21 5.70 -7.48
N ASP A 126 -16.00 6.08 -6.22
CA ASP A 126 -16.76 5.57 -5.09
C ASP A 126 -18.27 5.83 -5.27
N GLY A 127 -19.06 4.76 -5.10
CA GLY A 127 -20.51 4.82 -5.28
C GLY A 127 -21.01 4.86 -6.73
N THR A 128 -20.11 4.74 -7.71
CA THR A 128 -20.47 4.66 -9.13
C THR A 128 -20.44 3.22 -9.66
N ALA A 129 -20.99 3.01 -10.84
CA ALA A 129 -20.98 1.70 -11.52
C ALA A 129 -19.55 1.26 -11.90
N GLU A 130 -18.62 2.20 -12.05
CA GLU A 130 -17.22 1.96 -12.44
C GLU A 130 -16.30 1.64 -11.26
N MET A 131 -16.79 1.68 -10.02
CA MET A 131 -15.98 1.52 -8.81
C MET A 131 -15.16 0.23 -8.80
N ASN A 132 -15.76 -0.91 -9.10
CA ASN A 132 -15.08 -2.20 -9.11
C ASN A 132 -13.93 -2.22 -10.12
N GLU A 133 -14.19 -1.78 -11.33
CA GLU A 133 -13.21 -1.73 -12.41
C GLU A 133 -12.08 -0.74 -12.10
N THR A 134 -12.41 0.43 -11.58
CA THR A 134 -11.42 1.46 -11.21
C THR A 134 -10.47 0.96 -10.15
N TYR A 135 -10.97 0.34 -9.07
CA TYR A 135 -10.12 -0.21 -8.01
C TYR A 135 -9.28 -1.39 -8.51
N PHE A 136 -9.86 -2.27 -9.30
CA PHE A 136 -9.14 -3.39 -9.91
C PHE A 136 -7.99 -2.90 -10.79
N ASN A 137 -8.25 -1.96 -11.68
CA ASN A 137 -7.25 -1.41 -12.58
C ASN A 137 -6.17 -0.62 -11.85
N ARG A 138 -6.54 0.14 -10.82
CA ARG A 138 -5.57 0.85 -9.99
C ARG A 138 -4.65 -0.12 -9.25
N SER A 139 -5.20 -1.19 -8.70
CA SER A 139 -4.42 -2.25 -8.07
C SER A 139 -3.44 -2.90 -9.03
N LEU A 140 -3.87 -3.22 -10.26
CA LEU A 140 -3.00 -3.79 -11.30
C LEU A 140 -1.89 -2.83 -11.72
N GLU A 141 -2.20 -1.55 -11.88
CA GLU A 141 -1.22 -0.51 -12.22
C GLU A 141 -0.10 -0.45 -11.16
N ILE A 142 -0.48 -0.47 -9.89
CA ILE A 142 0.47 -0.50 -8.77
C ILE A 142 1.27 -1.80 -8.77
N ALA A 143 0.63 -2.94 -9.02
CA ALA A 143 1.30 -4.24 -9.10
C ALA A 143 2.37 -4.26 -10.20
N VAL A 144 2.06 -3.75 -11.38
CA VAL A 144 2.99 -3.67 -12.52
C VAL A 144 4.17 -2.77 -12.18
N GLU A 145 3.92 -1.63 -11.56
CA GLU A 145 4.98 -0.69 -11.14
C GLU A 145 5.91 -1.33 -10.11
N MET A 146 5.37 -1.99 -9.09
CA MET A 146 6.17 -2.68 -8.07
C MET A 146 6.93 -3.87 -8.66
N LYS A 147 6.34 -4.59 -9.58
CA LYS A 147 7.04 -5.63 -10.35
C LYS A 147 8.26 -5.05 -11.06
N PHE A 148 8.09 -3.95 -11.78
CA PHE A 148 9.17 -3.25 -12.48
C PHE A 148 10.29 -2.84 -11.52
N VAL A 149 9.95 -2.25 -10.37
CA VAL A 149 10.93 -1.82 -9.36
C VAL A 149 11.78 -3.00 -8.88
N PHE A 150 11.16 -4.06 -8.39
CA PHE A 150 11.88 -5.21 -7.82
C PHE A 150 12.61 -6.05 -8.89
N GLU A 151 12.05 -6.17 -10.08
CA GLU A 151 12.72 -6.82 -11.20
C GLU A 151 14.04 -6.11 -11.56
N ASN A 152 14.03 -4.78 -11.60
CA ASN A 152 15.24 -3.99 -11.90
C ASN A 152 16.24 -4.00 -10.75
N LEU A 153 15.79 -3.98 -9.50
CA LEU A 153 16.66 -4.15 -8.35
C LEU A 153 17.36 -5.52 -8.36
N ARG A 154 16.68 -6.57 -8.80
CA ARG A 154 17.23 -7.92 -8.91
C ARG A 154 18.35 -8.02 -9.93
N LYS A 155 18.32 -7.20 -10.99
CA LYS A 155 19.32 -7.17 -12.05
C LYS A 155 20.58 -6.35 -11.73
N SER A 156 20.50 -5.53 -10.68
CA SER A 156 21.61 -4.64 -10.28
C SER A 156 22.60 -5.26 -9.30
#